data_2ff320a5424897dc1ebb56a68e2ed164
#
_entry.id   2ff320a5424897dc1ebb56a68e2ed164
#
_cell.length_a   1.000
_cell.length_b   1.000
_cell.length_c   1.000
_cell.angle_alpha   90.00
_cell.angle_beta   90.00
_cell.angle_gamma   90.00
#
_symmetry.space_group_name_H-M   'P 1'
#
loop_
_entity.id
_entity.type
_entity.pdbx_description
1 polymer ?
#
loop_
_entity_poly.entity_id
_entity_poly.type
_entity_poly.pdbx_seq_one_letter_code
_entity_poly.pdbx_strand_id
1 'polypeptide(L)'
;MKKRLLAMVCGCLFCGGIFAQHTWFNDKDLTLTGAYYYPEHWDESQWERDLKQMHELGFEFTHFAEFAWAQLEPEEGRYDFAWLDRAVALAAKYDLKVIMCTSTATPPVWMSRKYPEILLKNEDGTILDHGARQHASFASPLYRELSYKMIEKLAKHYGNDSRIIGWQLDNEPAVQFDYNLKAELAFRDFLRAKYHNDIRQLNDAWGTAFWSEAY
;
A
#
# COMPACT_ATOMS: atom_id res chain seq x y z
N MET A 1 23.40 48.47 -59.26
CA MET A 1 23.34 47.12 -58.74
C MET A 1 23.24 47.21 -57.19
N LYS A 2 22.04 47.06 -56.61
CA LYS A 2 21.81 47.11 -55.15
C LYS A 2 21.63 45.67 -54.65
N LYS A 3 22.58 45.19 -53.88
CA LYS A 3 22.48 43.90 -53.17
C LYS A 3 21.58 44.03 -51.96
N ARG A 4 20.46 43.35 -51.94
CA ARG A 4 19.59 43.25 -50.74
C ARG A 4 20.12 42.08 -49.87
N LEU A 5 20.51 42.39 -48.66
CA LEU A 5 20.86 41.46 -47.61
C LEU A 5 19.58 40.99 -46.94
N LEU A 6 19.29 39.73 -47.04
CA LEU A 6 18.13 39.08 -46.37
C LEU A 6 18.60 38.58 -45.00
N ALA A 7 18.20 39.26 -43.94
CA ALA A 7 18.46 38.81 -42.58
C ALA A 7 17.41 37.75 -42.21
N MET A 8 17.87 36.53 -42.00
CA MET A 8 17.07 35.42 -41.52
C MET A 8 17.06 35.44 -39.99
N VAL A 9 15.93 35.88 -39.42
CA VAL A 9 15.72 35.87 -37.98
C VAL A 9 15.30 34.45 -37.61
N CYS A 10 16.22 33.71 -36.99
CA CYS A 10 15.96 32.39 -36.41
C CYS A 10 15.26 32.62 -35.04
N GLY A 11 13.95 32.52 -35.03
CA GLY A 11 13.17 32.54 -33.79
C GLY A 11 13.32 31.20 -33.04
N CYS A 12 14.18 31.16 -32.05
CA CYS A 12 14.19 30.08 -31.07
C CYS A 12 12.95 30.16 -30.20
N LEU A 13 11.93 29.37 -30.52
CA LEU A 13 10.83 29.08 -29.61
C LEU A 13 11.38 28.25 -28.44
N PHE A 14 11.71 28.92 -27.35
CA PHE A 14 11.86 28.28 -26.05
C PHE A 14 10.47 27.77 -25.62
N CYS A 15 10.16 26.51 -25.91
CA CYS A 15 9.14 25.78 -25.20
C CYS A 15 9.67 25.54 -23.77
N GLY A 16 9.50 26.53 -22.91
CA GLY A 16 9.63 26.36 -21.48
C GLY A 16 8.53 25.41 -21.03
N GLY A 17 8.86 24.10 -20.94
CA GLY A 17 8.01 23.15 -20.25
C GLY A 17 7.88 23.63 -18.80
N ILE A 18 6.69 24.12 -18.45
CA ILE A 18 6.31 24.30 -17.05
C ILE A 18 6.19 22.90 -16.48
N PHE A 19 7.33 22.36 -16.01
CA PHE A 19 7.26 21.27 -15.05
C PHE A 19 6.62 21.88 -13.81
N ALA A 20 5.34 21.62 -13.62
CA ALA A 20 4.71 21.81 -12.33
C ALA A 20 5.50 20.94 -11.35
N GLN A 21 6.41 21.55 -10.62
CA GLN A 21 7.04 20.95 -9.47
C GLN A 21 5.91 20.77 -8.46
N HIS A 22 5.27 19.59 -8.49
CA HIS A 22 4.46 19.16 -7.37
C HIS A 22 5.44 18.95 -6.21
N THR A 23 5.59 19.96 -5.39
CA THR A 23 6.19 19.79 -4.06
C THR A 23 5.16 19.03 -3.24
N TRP A 24 5.29 17.71 -3.19
CA TRP A 24 4.46 16.82 -2.39
C TRP A 24 4.52 17.17 -0.90
N PHE A 25 5.64 17.77 -0.49
CA PHE A 25 5.90 18.24 0.85
C PHE A 25 6.43 19.67 0.82
N ASN A 26 6.10 20.46 1.82
CA ASN A 26 6.75 21.74 2.05
C ASN A 26 8.20 21.46 2.46
N ASP A 27 9.15 22.34 2.09
CA ASP A 27 10.58 22.18 2.45
C ASP A 27 10.78 22.03 3.97
N LYS A 28 9.87 22.55 4.78
CA LYS A 28 9.85 22.37 6.24
C LYS A 28 9.56 20.92 6.68
N ASP A 29 8.86 20.16 5.83
CA ASP A 29 8.36 18.84 6.17
C ASP A 29 9.29 17.72 5.65
N LEU A 30 10.42 18.08 5.02
CA LEU A 30 11.39 17.11 4.47
C LEU A 30 12.24 16.40 5.52
N THR A 31 12.24 16.86 6.75
CA THR A 31 13.06 16.34 7.85
C THR A 31 12.23 16.02 9.09
N LEU A 32 10.95 15.64 8.89
CA LEU A 32 10.07 15.28 10.00
C LEU A 32 10.58 14.03 10.73
N THR A 33 10.52 14.09 12.05
CA THR A 33 10.85 12.97 12.92
C THR A 33 9.57 12.36 13.50
N GLY A 34 9.44 11.04 13.40
CA GLY A 34 8.25 10.35 13.91
C GLY A 34 8.55 8.95 14.39
N ALA A 35 7.54 8.34 15.00
CA ALA A 35 7.59 6.95 15.44
C ALA A 35 6.24 6.27 15.21
N TYR A 36 6.27 4.95 15.09
CA TYR A 36 5.05 4.14 15.07
C TYR A 36 4.37 4.17 16.43
N TYR A 37 3.07 4.28 16.41
CA TYR A 37 2.21 4.05 17.56
C TYR A 37 0.99 3.23 17.13
N TYR A 38 0.60 2.28 17.95
CA TYR A 38 -0.47 1.33 17.66
C TYR A 38 -1.63 1.53 18.63
N PRO A 39 -2.50 2.55 18.43
CA PRO A 39 -3.64 2.77 19.33
C PRO A 39 -4.54 1.53 19.40
N GLU A 40 -4.59 0.73 18.35
CA GLU A 40 -5.30 -0.56 18.32
C GLU A 40 -4.74 -1.62 19.28
N HIS A 41 -3.52 -1.45 19.82
CA HIS A 41 -2.87 -2.39 20.73
C HIS A 41 -2.89 -1.93 22.19
N TRP A 42 -3.21 -0.66 22.43
CA TRP A 42 -3.15 -0.08 23.76
C TRP A 42 -4.54 0.33 24.24
N ASP A 43 -4.74 0.26 25.57
CA ASP A 43 -5.94 0.81 26.17
C ASP A 43 -6.06 2.32 25.91
N GLU A 44 -7.25 2.79 25.55
CA GLU A 44 -7.49 4.19 25.17
C GLU A 44 -7.05 5.17 26.27
N SER A 45 -7.11 4.77 27.56
CA SER A 45 -6.66 5.57 28.70
C SER A 45 -5.16 5.89 28.69
N GLN A 46 -4.37 5.15 27.90
CA GLN A 46 -2.91 5.35 27.79
C GLN A 46 -2.54 6.28 26.64
N TRP A 47 -3.39 6.43 25.63
CA TRP A 47 -3.07 7.16 24.40
C TRP A 47 -2.64 8.60 24.65
N GLU A 48 -3.35 9.30 25.56
CA GLU A 48 -3.03 10.70 25.86
C GLU A 48 -1.64 10.87 26.46
N ARG A 49 -1.26 10.01 27.41
CA ARG A 49 0.08 10.00 28.00
C ARG A 49 1.15 9.78 26.93
N ASP A 50 0.93 8.79 26.07
CA ASP A 50 1.94 8.34 25.12
C ASP A 50 2.12 9.36 23.99
N LEU A 51 1.05 9.89 23.42
CA LEU A 51 1.11 10.91 22.38
C LEU A 51 1.68 12.23 22.89
N LYS A 52 1.34 12.60 24.15
CA LYS A 52 1.96 13.74 24.80
C LYS A 52 3.47 13.56 24.95
N GLN A 53 3.94 12.39 25.38
CA GLN A 53 5.36 12.09 25.50
C GLN A 53 6.06 12.11 24.14
N MET A 54 5.44 11.61 23.08
CA MET A 54 6.00 11.71 21.72
C MET A 54 6.23 13.17 21.33
N HIS A 55 5.24 14.05 21.55
CA HIS A 55 5.40 15.48 21.31
C HIS A 55 6.53 16.10 22.15
N GLU A 56 6.58 15.79 23.45
CA GLU A 56 7.60 16.31 24.37
C GLU A 56 9.03 15.86 23.98
N LEU A 57 9.16 14.70 23.32
CA LEU A 57 10.41 14.18 22.76
C LEU A 57 10.76 14.79 21.39
N GLY A 58 9.90 15.66 20.86
CA GLY A 58 10.12 16.34 19.58
C GLY A 58 9.69 15.56 18.35
N PHE A 59 8.87 14.52 18.49
CA PHE A 59 8.25 13.89 17.34
C PHE A 59 7.17 14.80 16.73
N GLU A 60 7.07 14.77 15.41
CA GLU A 60 6.19 15.62 14.63
C GLU A 60 5.08 14.82 13.94
N PHE A 61 5.27 13.49 13.81
CA PHE A 61 4.26 12.58 13.26
C PHE A 61 4.30 11.20 13.90
N THR A 62 3.23 10.45 13.67
CA THR A 62 3.10 9.04 14.06
C THR A 62 2.41 8.23 12.97
N HIS A 63 2.42 6.91 13.08
CA HIS A 63 1.70 5.98 12.23
C HIS A 63 0.55 5.34 12.97
N PHE A 64 -0.63 5.23 12.34
CA PHE A 64 -1.80 4.58 12.90
C PHE A 64 -2.37 3.51 11.97
N ALA A 65 -3.05 2.54 12.56
CA ALA A 65 -3.86 1.54 11.90
C ALA A 65 -3.09 0.52 11.03
N GLU A 66 -1.81 0.26 11.31
CA GLU A 66 -1.03 -0.70 10.52
C GLU A 66 -1.60 -2.12 10.57
N PHE A 67 -2.12 -2.54 11.73
CA PHE A 67 -2.65 -3.90 11.96
C PHE A 67 -4.10 -3.89 12.46
N ALA A 68 -4.87 -2.89 12.08
CA ALA A 68 -6.15 -2.57 12.69
C ALA A 68 -7.38 -3.09 11.91
N TRP A 69 -7.23 -3.86 10.82
CA TRP A 69 -8.38 -4.23 9.98
C TRP A 69 -9.52 -4.88 10.77
N ALA A 70 -9.20 -5.79 11.71
CA ALA A 70 -10.22 -6.44 12.53
C ALA A 70 -11.03 -5.46 13.41
N GLN A 71 -10.46 -4.32 13.78
CA GLN A 71 -11.15 -3.28 14.58
C GLN A 71 -11.86 -2.27 13.67
N LEU A 72 -11.29 -2.00 12.49
CA LEU A 72 -11.88 -1.10 11.49
C LEU A 72 -13.08 -1.74 10.79
N GLU A 73 -13.07 -3.07 10.63
CA GLU A 73 -14.14 -3.87 10.03
C GLU A 73 -14.34 -5.17 10.84
N PRO A 74 -14.95 -5.08 12.03
CA PRO A 74 -15.15 -6.24 12.92
C PRO A 74 -16.05 -7.34 12.34
N GLU A 75 -16.90 -6.98 11.39
CA GLU A 75 -17.73 -7.88 10.59
C GLU A 75 -17.73 -7.39 9.15
N GLU A 76 -17.86 -8.29 8.19
CA GLU A 76 -17.86 -7.94 6.78
C GLU A 76 -18.87 -6.83 6.45
N GLY A 77 -18.36 -5.73 5.91
CA GLY A 77 -19.15 -4.55 5.51
C GLY A 77 -19.54 -3.62 6.66
N ARG A 78 -19.26 -3.97 7.91
CA ARG A 78 -19.51 -3.12 9.08
C ARG A 78 -18.24 -2.41 9.50
N TYR A 79 -18.11 -1.15 9.09
CA TYR A 79 -16.94 -0.33 9.38
C TYR A 79 -17.13 0.50 10.64
N ASP A 80 -16.10 0.57 11.49
CA ASP A 80 -16.06 1.40 12.69
C ASP A 80 -14.74 2.19 12.75
N PHE A 81 -14.80 3.46 12.43
CA PHE A 81 -13.67 4.38 12.49
C PHE A 81 -13.69 5.26 13.74
N ALA A 82 -14.72 5.16 14.60
CA ALA A 82 -14.91 6.10 15.72
C ALA A 82 -13.73 6.10 16.70
N TRP A 83 -13.14 4.95 17.00
CA TRP A 83 -11.96 4.86 17.86
C TRP A 83 -10.73 5.51 17.19
N LEU A 84 -10.54 5.31 15.88
CA LEU A 84 -9.43 5.87 15.13
C LEU A 84 -9.59 7.39 14.99
N ASP A 85 -10.83 7.89 14.81
CA ASP A 85 -11.12 9.33 14.83
C ASP A 85 -10.67 9.99 16.13
N ARG A 86 -10.90 9.31 17.27
CA ARG A 86 -10.44 9.81 18.58
C ARG A 86 -8.92 9.79 18.68
N ALA A 87 -8.26 8.74 18.20
CA ALA A 87 -6.80 8.67 18.18
C ALA A 87 -6.19 9.79 17.30
N VAL A 88 -6.73 10.03 16.11
CA VAL A 88 -6.30 11.10 15.21
C VAL A 88 -6.53 12.48 15.82
N ALA A 89 -7.67 12.69 16.46
CA ALA A 89 -7.96 13.94 17.17
C ALA A 89 -6.98 14.18 18.34
N LEU A 90 -6.63 13.12 19.03
CA LEU A 90 -5.70 13.19 20.15
C LEU A 90 -4.26 13.44 19.71
N ALA A 91 -3.82 12.81 18.61
CA ALA A 91 -2.52 13.13 17.98
C ALA A 91 -2.44 14.61 17.60
N ALA A 92 -3.49 15.13 16.95
CA ALA A 92 -3.56 16.54 16.57
C ALA A 92 -3.58 17.50 17.78
N LYS A 93 -4.16 17.11 18.93
CA LYS A 93 -4.10 17.87 20.18
C LYS A 93 -2.66 18.12 20.63
N TYR A 94 -1.76 17.19 20.32
CA TYR A 94 -0.34 17.27 20.65
C TYR A 94 0.53 17.59 19.41
N ASP A 95 -0.01 18.29 18.43
CA ASP A 95 0.67 18.73 17.21
C ASP A 95 1.33 17.61 16.38
N LEU A 96 0.93 16.36 16.62
CA LEU A 96 1.40 15.23 15.84
C LEU A 96 0.55 15.07 14.56
N LYS A 97 1.21 14.97 13.43
CA LYS A 97 0.60 14.53 12.17
C LYS A 97 0.50 13.01 12.12
N VAL A 98 -0.32 12.47 11.24
CA VAL A 98 -0.54 11.04 11.13
C VAL A 98 -0.22 10.54 9.73
N ILE A 99 0.55 9.47 9.64
CA ILE A 99 0.62 8.61 8.45
C ILE A 99 -0.39 7.48 8.68
N MET A 100 -1.37 7.37 7.80
CA MET A 100 -2.42 6.37 7.88
C MET A 100 -2.02 5.11 7.14
N CYS A 101 -2.17 3.95 7.78
CA CYS A 101 -1.86 2.65 7.18
C CYS A 101 -3.13 1.96 6.66
N THR A 102 -3.01 1.18 5.59
CA THR A 102 -4.17 0.52 4.95
C THR A 102 -4.60 -0.77 5.62
N SER A 103 -3.92 -1.22 6.67
CA SER A 103 -4.23 -2.40 7.50
C SER A 103 -4.30 -3.74 6.76
N THR A 104 -3.95 -3.80 5.47
CA THR A 104 -4.17 -4.98 4.63
C THR A 104 -3.29 -6.17 4.99
N ALA A 105 -2.17 -5.94 5.67
CA ALA A 105 -1.27 -7.02 6.11
C ALA A 105 -1.89 -7.99 7.14
N THR A 106 -2.97 -7.56 7.83
CA THR A 106 -3.63 -8.37 8.87
C THR A 106 -5.12 -8.55 8.59
N PRO A 107 -5.50 -9.37 7.60
CA PRO A 107 -6.91 -9.66 7.33
C PRO A 107 -7.64 -10.15 8.58
N PRO A 108 -8.88 -9.73 8.84
CA PRO A 108 -9.61 -10.10 10.05
C PRO A 108 -10.01 -11.57 10.05
N VAL A 109 -10.23 -12.12 11.24
CA VAL A 109 -10.56 -13.54 11.43
C VAL A 109 -11.85 -13.94 10.71
N TRP A 110 -12.84 -13.06 10.60
CA TRP A 110 -14.07 -13.35 9.88
C TRP A 110 -13.80 -13.67 8.40
N MET A 111 -12.81 -13.00 7.79
CA MET A 111 -12.43 -13.21 6.39
C MET A 111 -11.80 -14.59 6.20
N SER A 112 -10.82 -14.97 7.01
CA SER A 112 -10.17 -16.28 6.95
C SER A 112 -11.15 -17.44 7.22
N ARG A 113 -12.13 -17.22 8.11
CA ARG A 113 -13.16 -18.21 8.45
C ARG A 113 -14.21 -18.37 7.38
N LYS A 114 -14.67 -17.27 6.82
CA LYS A 114 -15.72 -17.26 5.79
C LYS A 114 -15.19 -17.65 4.42
N TYR A 115 -13.93 -17.31 4.14
CA TYR A 115 -13.29 -17.45 2.85
C TYR A 115 -11.92 -18.13 2.95
N PRO A 116 -11.83 -19.38 3.44
CA PRO A 116 -10.55 -20.06 3.66
C PRO A 116 -9.71 -20.20 2.37
N GLU A 117 -10.33 -20.08 1.21
CA GLU A 117 -9.65 -20.11 -0.08
C GLU A 117 -8.77 -18.88 -0.38
N ILE A 118 -8.81 -17.85 0.48
CA ILE A 118 -7.89 -16.72 0.38
C ILE A 118 -6.53 -17.00 1.01
N LEU A 119 -6.43 -18.03 1.85
CA LEU A 119 -5.21 -18.30 2.62
C LEU A 119 -4.08 -18.82 1.74
N LEU A 120 -2.87 -18.45 2.09
CA LEU A 120 -1.65 -18.95 1.46
C LEU A 120 -1.49 -20.46 1.65
N LYS A 121 -0.86 -21.10 0.67
CA LYS A 121 -0.47 -22.49 0.75
C LYS A 121 1.05 -22.61 0.71
N ASN A 122 1.62 -23.35 1.65
CA ASN A 122 3.03 -23.66 1.70
C ASN A 122 3.42 -24.74 0.68
N GLU A 123 4.72 -24.90 0.45
CA GLU A 123 5.27 -25.90 -0.49
C GLU A 123 4.91 -27.35 -0.11
N ASP A 124 4.84 -27.65 1.18
CA ASP A 124 4.44 -28.97 1.70
C ASP A 124 2.92 -29.23 1.59
N GLY A 125 2.18 -28.28 1.06
CA GLY A 125 0.72 -28.34 0.90
C GLY A 125 -0.08 -27.90 2.10
N THR A 126 0.53 -27.51 3.21
CA THR A 126 -0.16 -26.98 4.39
C THR A 126 -0.70 -25.57 4.11
N ILE A 127 -1.79 -25.22 4.75
CA ILE A 127 -2.39 -23.89 4.67
C ILE A 127 -1.79 -23.01 5.77
N LEU A 128 -1.38 -21.80 5.43
CA LEU A 128 -0.98 -20.78 6.39
C LEU A 128 -2.25 -20.22 7.03
N ASP A 129 -2.64 -20.76 8.18
CA ASP A 129 -3.87 -20.41 8.86
C ASP A 129 -3.80 -19.01 9.47
N HIS A 130 -4.96 -18.51 9.92
CA HIS A 130 -5.10 -17.24 10.60
C HIS A 130 -4.27 -17.17 11.89
N GLY A 131 -3.73 -15.98 12.20
CA GLY A 131 -2.99 -15.76 13.46
C GLY A 131 -1.60 -15.15 13.27
N ALA A 132 -1.18 -14.97 12.01
CA ALA A 132 0.00 -14.20 11.64
C ALA A 132 -0.40 -13.03 10.72
N ARG A 133 0.53 -12.15 10.40
CA ARG A 133 0.34 -11.17 9.32
C ARG A 133 0.65 -11.83 7.97
N GLN A 134 0.08 -11.27 6.88
CA GLN A 134 0.35 -11.68 5.50
C GLN A 134 0.01 -13.16 5.19
N HIS A 135 -1.04 -13.69 5.81
CA HIS A 135 -1.50 -15.06 5.59
C HIS A 135 -2.47 -15.20 4.40
N ALA A 136 -2.86 -14.09 3.76
CA ALA A 136 -3.72 -14.11 2.59
C ALA A 136 -2.92 -14.02 1.28
N SER A 137 -3.37 -14.75 0.27
CA SER A 137 -2.80 -14.78 -1.07
C SER A 137 -3.11 -13.50 -1.86
N PHE A 138 -2.09 -12.78 -2.30
CA PHE A 138 -2.27 -11.66 -3.23
C PHE A 138 -2.80 -12.09 -4.61
N ALA A 139 -2.68 -13.37 -4.97
CA ALA A 139 -3.28 -13.91 -6.18
C ALA A 139 -4.79 -14.14 -6.05
N SER A 140 -5.36 -14.12 -4.83
CA SER A 140 -6.79 -14.25 -4.61
C SER A 140 -7.57 -13.01 -5.09
N PRO A 141 -8.46 -13.12 -6.10
CA PRO A 141 -9.29 -11.99 -6.52
C PRO A 141 -10.19 -11.47 -5.39
N LEU A 142 -10.73 -12.39 -4.58
CA LEU A 142 -11.60 -12.04 -3.46
C LEU A 142 -10.86 -11.26 -2.38
N TYR A 143 -9.65 -11.69 -2.01
CA TYR A 143 -8.84 -10.93 -1.05
C TYR A 143 -8.55 -9.52 -1.56
N ARG A 144 -8.17 -9.38 -2.82
CA ARG A 144 -7.97 -8.05 -3.43
C ARG A 144 -9.23 -7.20 -3.43
N GLU A 145 -10.39 -7.78 -3.76
CA GLU A 145 -11.67 -7.06 -3.73
C GLU A 145 -12.00 -6.54 -2.33
N LEU A 146 -11.86 -7.38 -1.30
CA LEU A 146 -12.10 -6.99 0.09
C LEU A 146 -11.10 -5.93 0.57
N SER A 147 -9.83 -6.06 0.19
CA SER A 147 -8.79 -5.06 0.46
C SER A 147 -9.12 -3.71 -0.18
N TYR A 148 -9.56 -3.70 -1.43
CA TYR A 148 -9.99 -2.46 -2.11
C TYR A 148 -11.18 -1.81 -1.42
N LYS A 149 -12.17 -2.57 -0.97
CA LYS A 149 -13.33 -2.04 -0.23
C LYS A 149 -12.89 -1.37 1.07
N MET A 150 -11.99 -2.00 1.83
CA MET A 150 -11.45 -1.43 3.05
C MET A 150 -10.66 -0.14 2.78
N ILE A 151 -9.72 -0.18 1.84
CA ILE A 151 -8.92 0.98 1.45
C ILE A 151 -9.81 2.12 0.97
N GLU A 152 -10.82 1.83 0.14
CA GLU A 152 -11.77 2.83 -0.35
C GLU A 152 -12.52 3.52 0.79
N LYS A 153 -13.00 2.75 1.78
CA LYS A 153 -13.70 3.30 2.95
C LYS A 153 -12.79 4.19 3.77
N LEU A 154 -11.57 3.70 4.05
CA LEU A 154 -10.58 4.46 4.81
C LEU A 154 -10.17 5.75 4.08
N ALA A 155 -9.90 5.66 2.77
CA ALA A 155 -9.53 6.81 1.95
C ALA A 155 -10.68 7.84 1.81
N LYS A 156 -11.93 7.40 1.72
CA LYS A 156 -13.09 8.31 1.73
C LYS A 156 -13.25 9.02 3.05
N HIS A 157 -12.93 8.36 4.16
CA HIS A 157 -13.07 8.93 5.50
C HIS A 157 -11.95 9.94 5.81
N TYR A 158 -10.69 9.60 5.50
CA TYR A 158 -9.53 10.39 5.89
C TYR A 158 -8.85 11.14 4.75
N GLY A 159 -9.19 10.91 3.49
CA GLY A 159 -8.44 11.42 2.34
C GLY A 159 -8.37 12.95 2.20
N ASN A 160 -9.30 13.67 2.84
CA ASN A 160 -9.29 15.13 2.87
C ASN A 160 -8.95 15.70 4.26
N ASP A 161 -8.54 14.86 5.20
CA ASP A 161 -8.17 15.29 6.53
C ASP A 161 -6.74 15.83 6.55
N SER A 162 -6.57 17.11 6.82
CA SER A 162 -5.26 17.79 6.83
C SER A 162 -4.31 17.31 7.94
N ARG A 163 -4.81 16.50 8.87
CA ARG A 163 -4.00 15.85 9.92
C ARG A 163 -3.26 14.64 9.39
N ILE A 164 -3.74 14.07 8.28
CA ILE A 164 -3.12 12.91 7.59
C ILE A 164 -2.15 13.45 6.53
N ILE A 165 -0.86 13.21 6.74
CA ILE A 165 0.20 13.72 5.85
C ILE A 165 0.75 12.68 4.89
N GLY A 166 0.36 11.42 5.04
CA GLY A 166 0.83 10.34 4.19
C GLY A 166 0.04 9.06 4.38
N TRP A 167 0.27 8.12 3.48
CA TRP A 167 -0.35 6.80 3.48
C TRP A 167 0.71 5.72 3.37
N GLN A 168 0.68 4.74 4.28
CA GLN A 168 1.42 3.51 4.15
C GLN A 168 0.53 2.46 3.50
N LEU A 169 0.97 1.93 2.37
CA LEU A 169 0.26 0.87 1.65
C LEU A 169 0.80 -0.49 2.10
N ASP A 170 -0.09 -1.28 2.72
CA ASP A 170 0.29 -2.58 3.30
C ASP A 170 1.40 -2.47 4.36
N ASN A 171 2.02 -3.58 4.73
CA ASN A 171 3.16 -3.61 5.62
C ASN A 171 4.23 -4.57 5.11
N GLU A 172 5.48 -4.09 5.00
CA GLU A 172 6.64 -4.88 4.62
C GLU A 172 6.36 -5.80 3.41
N PRO A 173 5.93 -5.25 2.26
CA PRO A 173 5.64 -6.08 1.10
C PRO A 173 6.89 -6.84 0.69
N ALA A 174 6.85 -8.15 0.88
CA ALA A 174 7.93 -9.08 0.58
C ALA A 174 7.49 -10.09 -0.48
N VAL A 175 8.43 -10.87 -0.97
CA VAL A 175 8.10 -11.99 -1.85
C VAL A 175 7.27 -12.99 -1.05
N GLN A 176 6.02 -13.22 -1.48
CA GLN A 176 5.19 -14.29 -0.96
C GLN A 176 5.36 -15.52 -1.84
N PHE A 177 5.73 -16.64 -1.21
CA PHE A 177 5.64 -17.93 -1.86
C PHE A 177 4.24 -18.48 -1.63
N ASP A 178 3.48 -18.65 -2.69
CA ASP A 178 2.11 -19.17 -2.65
C ASP A 178 1.95 -20.35 -3.60
N TYR A 179 1.87 -21.53 -3.05
CA TYR A 179 1.72 -22.79 -3.78
C TYR A 179 0.24 -23.16 -4.02
N ASN A 180 -0.67 -22.19 -3.95
CA ASN A 180 -2.05 -22.37 -4.36
C ASN A 180 -2.15 -22.55 -5.88
N LEU A 181 -3.03 -23.46 -6.29
CA LEU A 181 -3.34 -23.64 -7.72
C LEU A 181 -3.83 -22.33 -8.38
N LYS A 182 -4.55 -21.48 -7.65
CA LYS A 182 -4.99 -20.16 -8.15
C LYS A 182 -3.79 -19.23 -8.47
N ALA A 183 -2.77 -19.22 -7.62
CA ALA A 183 -1.56 -18.45 -7.84
C ALA A 183 -0.78 -18.98 -9.05
N GLU A 184 -0.66 -20.31 -9.15
CA GLU A 184 -0.02 -20.97 -10.30
C GLU A 184 -0.74 -20.64 -11.62
N LEU A 185 -2.06 -20.76 -11.66
CA LEU A 185 -2.85 -20.45 -12.85
C LEU A 185 -2.76 -18.97 -13.22
N ALA A 186 -2.84 -18.06 -12.25
CA ALA A 186 -2.68 -16.64 -12.48
C ALA A 186 -1.29 -16.30 -13.03
N PHE A 187 -0.25 -16.97 -12.55
CA PHE A 187 1.11 -16.81 -13.07
C PHE A 187 1.24 -17.33 -14.51
N ARG A 188 0.66 -18.49 -14.80
CA ARG A 188 0.63 -19.03 -16.17
C ARG A 188 -0.10 -18.09 -17.13
N ASP A 189 -1.22 -17.51 -16.73
CA ASP A 189 -1.96 -16.55 -17.54
C ASP A 189 -1.17 -15.25 -17.74
N PHE A 190 -0.48 -14.77 -16.71
CA PHE A 190 0.45 -13.64 -16.84
C PHE A 190 1.56 -13.94 -17.88
N LEU A 191 2.16 -15.14 -17.84
CA LEU A 191 3.19 -15.52 -18.79
C LEU A 191 2.63 -15.62 -20.22
N ARG A 192 1.44 -16.21 -20.39
CA ARG A 192 0.77 -16.25 -21.69
C ARG A 192 0.54 -14.86 -22.27
N ALA A 193 0.04 -13.95 -21.45
CA ALA A 193 -0.16 -12.57 -21.87
C ALA A 193 1.14 -11.87 -22.21
N LYS A 194 2.16 -12.02 -21.36
CA LYS A 194 3.48 -11.36 -21.53
C LYS A 194 4.22 -11.83 -22.77
N TYR A 195 4.15 -13.11 -23.10
CA TYR A 195 4.87 -13.73 -24.21
C TYR A 195 3.95 -14.12 -25.39
N HIS A 196 2.79 -13.45 -25.49
CA HIS A 196 1.86 -13.61 -26.62
C HIS A 196 1.44 -15.07 -26.89
N ASN A 197 1.37 -15.88 -25.83
CA ASN A 197 1.08 -17.33 -25.87
C ASN A 197 2.09 -18.10 -26.76
N ASP A 198 3.32 -17.58 -26.92
CA ASP A 198 4.41 -18.23 -27.64
C ASP A 198 5.49 -18.69 -26.65
N ILE A 199 5.53 -20.00 -26.40
CA ILE A 199 6.48 -20.62 -25.48
C ILE A 199 7.94 -20.39 -25.88
N ARG A 200 8.23 -20.18 -27.16
CA ARG A 200 9.61 -19.92 -27.66
C ARG A 200 10.08 -18.56 -27.15
N GLN A 201 9.21 -17.54 -27.14
CA GLN A 201 9.55 -16.22 -26.60
C GLN A 201 9.83 -16.30 -25.07
N LEU A 202 9.09 -17.11 -24.34
CA LEU A 202 9.35 -17.36 -22.93
C LEU A 202 10.72 -18.05 -22.76
N ASN A 203 10.96 -19.14 -23.49
CA ASN A 203 12.19 -19.90 -23.39
C ASN A 203 13.42 -19.05 -23.77
N ASP A 204 13.32 -18.24 -24.82
CA ASP A 204 14.38 -17.31 -25.22
C ASP A 204 14.68 -16.27 -24.13
N ALA A 205 13.62 -15.71 -23.54
CA ALA A 205 13.76 -14.69 -22.50
C ALA A 205 14.34 -15.25 -21.18
N TRP A 206 14.05 -16.51 -20.86
CA TRP A 206 14.46 -17.14 -19.59
C TRP A 206 15.69 -18.06 -19.76
N GLY A 207 16.07 -18.36 -20.98
CA GLY A 207 17.15 -19.34 -21.28
C GLY A 207 16.76 -20.78 -20.91
N THR A 208 15.46 -21.11 -20.95
CA THR A 208 14.92 -22.40 -20.48
C THR A 208 14.82 -23.47 -21.54
N ALA A 209 15.23 -23.19 -22.79
CA ALA A 209 15.27 -24.20 -23.87
C ALA A 209 16.32 -25.29 -23.64
N PHE A 210 17.04 -25.25 -22.54
CA PHE A 210 18.08 -26.19 -22.16
C PHE A 210 17.50 -27.34 -21.32
N TRP A 211 18.09 -28.51 -21.34
CA TRP A 211 17.62 -29.68 -20.55
C TRP A 211 16.22 -30.22 -20.94
N SER A 212 15.78 -30.05 -22.17
CA SER A 212 14.45 -30.49 -22.61
C SER A 212 13.27 -29.73 -21.98
N GLU A 213 13.47 -28.52 -21.48
CA GLU A 213 12.43 -27.64 -21.00
C GLU A 213 11.66 -26.90 -22.11
N ALA A 214 11.59 -27.51 -23.31
CA ALA A 214 10.72 -27.03 -24.39
C ALA A 214 9.30 -27.57 -24.17
N TYR A 215 8.38 -26.71 -23.77
CA TYR A 215 6.96 -27.04 -23.57
C TYR A 215 6.12 -26.67 -24.77
#